data_d4ae4d91619926a0c44468e0837aa025
#
_entry.id   d4ae4d91619926a0c44468e0837aa025
#
_cell.length_a   1.000
_cell.length_b   1.000
_cell.length_c   1.000
_cell.angle_alpha   90.00
_cell.angle_beta   90.00
_cell.angle_gamma   90.00
#
_symmetry.space_group_name_H-M   'P 1'
#
loop_
_entity.id
_entity.type
_entity.pdbx_description
1 polymer ?
#
loop_
_entity_poly.entity_id
_entity_poly.type
_entity_poly.pdbx_seq_one_letter_code
_entity_poly.pdbx_strand_id
1 'polypeptide(L)'
;MPKRNNNLLLEDILESILKIEVYTKGIDYNNFFKDEKTKDAVVRNLEIIGEAVNNLSTEFTLKNDEIEWRKIAAFRNRLIHEYFGVNYEAVWMIINSNLNSLKDYIERIK
;
A
#
# COMPACT_ATOMS: atom_id res chain seq x y z
N MET A 1 17.58 16.62 1.57
CA MET A 1 16.42 16.53 2.48
C MET A 1 16.64 15.42 3.50
N PRO A 2 16.37 15.69 4.76
CA PRO A 2 16.47 14.63 5.74
C PRO A 2 15.44 13.54 5.46
N LYS A 3 15.87 12.30 5.64
CA LYS A 3 14.99 11.15 5.48
C LYS A 3 13.96 11.13 6.60
N ARG A 4 12.71 10.82 6.28
CA ARG A 4 11.69 10.63 7.32
C ARG A 4 12.09 9.42 8.17
N ASN A 5 11.84 9.48 9.47
CA ASN A 5 12.16 8.35 10.34
C ASN A 5 11.14 7.22 10.13
N ASN A 6 11.48 6.03 10.58
CA ASN A 6 10.63 4.86 10.38
C ASN A 6 9.24 5.02 10.98
N ASN A 7 9.12 5.65 12.15
CA ASN A 7 7.80 5.83 12.77
C ASN A 7 6.88 6.68 11.91
N LEU A 8 7.39 7.76 11.33
CA LEU A 8 6.60 8.61 10.44
C LEU A 8 6.23 7.89 9.16
N LEU A 9 7.16 7.07 8.62
CA LEU A 9 6.87 6.27 7.45
C LEU A 9 5.77 5.25 7.72
N LEU A 10 5.79 4.61 8.88
CA LEU A 10 4.73 3.67 9.27
C LEU A 10 3.39 4.38 9.42
N GLU A 11 3.38 5.60 9.97
CA GLU A 11 2.15 6.40 10.04
C GLU A 11 1.63 6.75 8.66
N ASP A 12 2.52 7.11 7.72
CA ASP A 12 2.12 7.38 6.33
C ASP A 12 1.48 6.15 5.70
N ILE A 13 2.05 4.97 5.94
CA ILE A 13 1.51 3.71 5.43
C ILE A 13 0.11 3.46 6.00
N LEU A 14 -0.05 3.58 7.32
CA LEU A 14 -1.35 3.38 7.95
C LEU A 14 -2.40 4.35 7.43
N GLU A 15 -2.04 5.62 7.30
CA GLU A 15 -2.96 6.63 6.77
C GLU A 15 -3.45 6.26 5.38
N SER A 16 -2.54 5.82 4.50
CA SER A 16 -2.90 5.42 3.14
C SER A 16 -3.79 4.18 3.14
N ILE A 17 -3.50 3.20 4.01
CA ILE A 17 -4.35 2.01 4.13
C ILE A 17 -5.76 2.40 4.56
N LEU A 18 -5.88 3.27 5.57
CA LEU A 18 -7.18 3.72 6.05
C LEU A 18 -7.97 4.46 4.97
N LYS A 19 -7.30 5.28 4.17
CA LYS A 19 -7.94 5.94 3.04
C LYS A 19 -8.47 4.94 2.02
N ILE A 20 -7.68 3.94 1.68
CA ILE A 20 -8.11 2.89 0.75
C ILE A 20 -9.35 2.17 1.31
N GLU A 21 -9.35 1.85 2.60
CA GLU A 21 -10.50 1.20 3.24
C GLU A 21 -11.76 2.06 3.13
N VAL A 22 -11.63 3.37 3.37
CA VAL A 22 -12.76 4.28 3.25
C VAL A 22 -13.28 4.32 1.81
N TYR A 23 -12.38 4.43 0.84
CA TYR A 23 -12.76 4.55 -0.57
C TYR A 23 -13.43 3.29 -1.11
N THR A 24 -13.09 2.13 -0.56
CA THR A 24 -13.59 0.85 -1.08
C THR A 24 -14.66 0.22 -0.19
N LYS A 25 -15.04 0.89 0.89
CA LYS A 25 -16.01 0.35 1.84
C LYS A 25 -17.36 0.11 1.16
N GLY A 26 -17.85 -1.12 1.30
CA GLY A 26 -19.19 -1.45 0.83
C GLY A 26 -19.35 -1.64 -0.67
N ILE A 27 -18.26 -1.60 -1.43
CA ILE A 27 -18.35 -1.82 -2.88
C ILE A 27 -17.73 -3.17 -3.26
N ASP A 28 -18.25 -3.75 -4.33
CA ASP A 28 -17.68 -4.99 -4.88
C ASP A 28 -16.68 -4.64 -6.00
N TYR A 29 -16.05 -5.69 -6.56
CA TYR A 29 -15.05 -5.49 -7.60
C TYR A 29 -15.63 -4.80 -8.83
N ASN A 30 -16.84 -5.18 -9.26
CA ASN A 30 -17.44 -4.59 -10.45
C ASN A 30 -17.65 -3.09 -10.29
N ASN A 31 -18.13 -2.66 -9.12
CA ASN A 31 -18.33 -1.25 -8.84
C ASN A 31 -16.99 -0.51 -8.70
N PHE A 32 -15.99 -1.16 -8.09
CA PHE A 32 -14.65 -0.60 -8.03
C PHE A 32 -14.06 -0.39 -9.43
N PHE A 33 -14.18 -1.39 -10.28
CA PHE A 33 -13.61 -1.34 -11.64
C PHE A 33 -14.25 -0.23 -12.48
N LYS A 34 -15.52 0.05 -12.28
CA LYS A 34 -16.24 1.09 -13.02
C LYS A 34 -16.02 2.50 -12.49
N ASP A 35 -15.51 2.64 -11.28
CA ASP A 35 -15.34 3.93 -10.62
C ASP A 35 -13.93 4.46 -10.83
N GLU A 36 -13.76 5.30 -11.85
CA GLU A 36 -12.44 5.84 -12.19
C GLU A 36 -11.81 6.63 -11.05
N LYS A 37 -12.61 7.42 -10.33
CA LYS A 37 -12.09 8.21 -9.21
C LYS A 37 -11.56 7.30 -8.11
N THR A 38 -12.31 6.28 -7.75
CA THR A 38 -11.89 5.35 -6.71
C THR A 38 -10.66 4.57 -7.14
N LYS A 39 -10.62 4.09 -8.39
CA LYS A 39 -9.44 3.40 -8.91
C LYS A 39 -8.19 4.28 -8.82
N ASP A 40 -8.30 5.52 -9.27
CA ASP A 40 -7.16 6.44 -9.26
C ASP A 40 -6.72 6.75 -7.83
N ALA A 41 -7.67 6.97 -6.92
CA ALA A 41 -7.35 7.24 -5.51
C ALA A 41 -6.68 6.05 -4.84
N VAL A 42 -7.16 4.85 -5.12
CA VAL A 42 -6.57 3.62 -4.56
C VAL A 42 -5.15 3.43 -5.08
N VAL A 43 -4.95 3.53 -6.39
CA VAL A 43 -3.62 3.37 -6.99
C VAL A 43 -2.65 4.40 -6.41
N ARG A 44 -3.08 5.67 -6.29
CA ARG A 44 -2.25 6.71 -5.69
C ARG A 44 -1.82 6.35 -4.28
N ASN A 45 -2.73 5.85 -3.46
CA ASN A 45 -2.40 5.46 -2.09
C ASN A 45 -1.51 4.22 -2.03
N LEU A 46 -1.67 3.29 -2.96
CA LEU A 46 -0.75 2.15 -3.06
C LEU A 46 0.66 2.61 -3.43
N GLU A 47 0.78 3.61 -4.30
CA GLU A 47 2.08 4.20 -4.62
C GLU A 47 2.72 4.85 -3.39
N ILE A 48 1.93 5.56 -2.59
CA ILE A 48 2.41 6.18 -1.35
C ILE A 48 2.92 5.12 -0.39
N ILE A 49 2.17 4.02 -0.23
CA ILE A 49 2.58 2.91 0.62
C ILE A 49 3.91 2.33 0.15
N GLY A 50 4.03 2.05 -1.15
CA GLY A 50 5.26 1.50 -1.69
C GLY A 50 6.45 2.42 -1.54
N GLU A 51 6.25 3.72 -1.74
CA GLU A 51 7.30 4.72 -1.54
C GLU A 51 7.76 4.76 -0.08
N ALA A 52 6.81 4.76 0.85
CA ALA A 52 7.14 4.76 2.28
C ALA A 52 7.91 3.49 2.65
N VAL A 53 7.46 2.34 2.17
CA VAL A 53 8.15 1.06 2.41
C VAL A 53 9.59 1.12 1.87
N ASN A 54 9.76 1.67 0.68
CA ASN A 54 11.09 1.78 0.06
C ASN A 54 12.04 2.67 0.88
N ASN A 55 11.51 3.56 1.69
CA ASN A 55 12.30 4.47 2.51
C ASN A 55 12.53 3.98 3.95
N LEU A 56 11.94 2.85 4.34
CA LEU A 56 12.23 2.25 5.63
C LEU A 56 13.69 1.82 5.69
N SER A 57 14.32 1.95 6.85
CA SER A 57 15.73 1.58 6.98
C SER A 57 15.92 0.08 6.80
N THR A 58 17.09 -0.31 6.30
CA THR A 58 17.44 -1.73 6.17
C THR A 58 17.42 -2.43 7.52
N GLU A 59 17.91 -1.75 8.55
CA GLU A 59 17.88 -2.29 9.91
C GLU A 59 16.44 -2.63 10.34
N PHE A 60 15.50 -1.72 10.07
CA PHE A 60 14.10 -1.94 10.44
C PHE A 60 13.50 -3.13 9.69
N THR A 61 13.72 -3.20 8.37
CA THR A 61 13.11 -4.27 7.57
C THR A 61 13.72 -5.64 7.89
N LEU A 62 14.99 -5.68 8.25
CA LEU A 62 15.62 -6.94 8.67
C LEU A 62 15.08 -7.41 10.03
N LYS A 63 14.82 -6.49 10.95
CA LYS A 63 14.26 -6.81 12.26
C LYS A 63 12.78 -7.24 12.17
N ASN A 64 12.07 -6.75 11.19
CA ASN A 64 10.62 -6.96 11.05
C ASN A 64 10.32 -7.75 9.79
N ASP A 65 10.97 -8.89 9.64
CA ASP A 65 10.95 -9.68 8.40
C ASP A 65 9.68 -10.54 8.22
N GLU A 66 8.71 -10.44 9.11
CA GLU A 66 7.40 -11.07 8.91
C GLU A 66 6.67 -10.50 7.69
N ILE A 67 7.00 -9.25 7.33
CA ILE A 67 6.41 -8.59 6.16
C ILE A 67 7.41 -8.65 5.01
N GLU A 68 6.92 -8.98 3.82
CA GLU A 68 7.74 -9.02 2.62
C GLU A 68 7.86 -7.62 2.02
N TRP A 69 8.63 -6.76 2.69
CA TRP A 69 8.77 -5.34 2.32
C TRP A 69 9.21 -5.13 0.88
N ARG A 70 10.11 -5.98 0.38
CA ARG A 70 10.60 -5.87 -1.01
C ARG A 70 9.49 -6.07 -2.03
N LYS A 71 8.56 -6.96 -1.77
CA LYS A 71 7.44 -7.21 -2.69
C LYS A 71 6.50 -6.01 -2.74
N ILE A 72 6.29 -5.35 -1.61
CA ILE A 72 5.47 -4.15 -1.56
C ILE A 72 6.11 -3.03 -2.37
N ALA A 73 7.41 -2.80 -2.18
CA ALA A 73 8.14 -1.79 -2.93
C ALA A 73 8.18 -2.11 -4.43
N ALA A 74 8.36 -3.38 -4.79
CA ALA A 74 8.37 -3.81 -6.19
C ALA A 74 7.01 -3.59 -6.84
N PHE A 75 5.93 -3.84 -6.12
CA PHE A 75 4.58 -3.62 -6.63
C PHE A 75 4.35 -2.14 -6.98
N ARG A 76 4.82 -1.23 -6.13
CA ARG A 76 4.76 0.20 -6.41
C ARG A 76 5.47 0.55 -7.72
N ASN A 77 6.65 -0.03 -7.95
CA ASN A 77 7.39 0.22 -9.18
C ASN A 77 6.60 -0.25 -10.40
N ARG A 78 5.93 -1.38 -10.30
CA ARG A 78 5.08 -1.87 -11.39
C ARG A 78 3.90 -0.94 -11.65
N LEU A 79 3.27 -0.40 -10.62
CA LEU A 79 2.17 0.55 -10.78
C LEU A 79 2.61 1.81 -11.51
N ILE A 80 3.82 2.31 -11.21
CA ILE A 80 4.33 3.53 -11.84
C ILE A 80 4.71 3.31 -13.30
N HIS A 81 5.33 2.17 -13.61
CA HIS A 81 5.90 1.93 -14.93
C HIS A 81 4.95 1.21 -15.90
N GLU A 82 3.87 0.65 -15.41
CA GLU A 82 2.94 -0.14 -16.22
C GLU A 82 1.54 0.46 -16.23
N TYR A 83 1.42 1.79 -16.33
CA TYR A 83 0.12 2.45 -16.21
C TYR A 83 -0.86 2.07 -17.33
N PHE A 84 -0.41 1.55 -18.47
CA PHE A 84 -1.31 1.00 -19.48
C PHE A 84 -1.75 -0.42 -19.18
N GLY A 85 -1.03 -1.09 -18.28
CA GLY A 85 -1.28 -2.46 -17.95
C GLY A 85 -1.59 -2.72 -16.49
N VAL A 86 -2.13 -1.72 -15.77
CA VAL A 86 -2.48 -1.94 -14.37
C VAL A 86 -3.52 -3.04 -14.25
N ASN A 87 -3.17 -4.09 -13.53
CA ASN A 87 -4.07 -5.21 -13.29
C ASN A 87 -4.93 -4.91 -12.06
N TYR A 88 -6.13 -4.39 -12.29
CA TYR A 88 -7.02 -3.99 -11.21
C TYR A 88 -7.55 -5.19 -10.41
N GLU A 89 -7.60 -6.38 -11.01
CA GLU A 89 -7.95 -7.58 -10.24
C GLU A 89 -6.90 -7.86 -9.17
N ALA A 90 -5.62 -7.74 -9.53
CA ALA A 90 -4.52 -7.90 -8.57
C ALA A 90 -4.57 -6.82 -7.50
N VAL A 91 -4.86 -5.56 -7.88
CA VAL A 91 -5.04 -4.46 -6.93
C VAL A 91 -6.15 -4.79 -5.94
N TRP A 92 -7.29 -5.28 -6.44
CA TRP A 92 -8.42 -5.63 -5.58
C TRP A 92 -8.07 -6.75 -4.59
N MET A 93 -7.34 -7.76 -5.06
CA MET A 93 -6.89 -8.86 -4.18
C MET A 93 -5.96 -8.35 -3.08
N ILE A 94 -5.06 -7.43 -3.42
CA ILE A 94 -4.13 -6.85 -2.45
C ILE A 94 -4.90 -6.05 -1.39
N ILE A 95 -5.89 -5.27 -1.80
CA ILE A 95 -6.72 -4.49 -0.89
C ILE A 95 -7.41 -5.40 0.12
N ASN A 96 -7.90 -6.55 -0.34
CA ASN A 96 -8.71 -7.42 0.50
C ASN A 96 -7.92 -8.48 1.27
N SER A 97 -6.59 -8.52 1.11
CA SER A 97 -5.76 -9.50 1.81
C SER A 97 -4.47 -8.88 2.36
N ASN A 98 -3.55 -8.52 1.49
CA ASN A 98 -2.21 -8.07 1.89
C ASN A 98 -2.22 -6.79 2.73
N LEU A 99 -3.10 -5.85 2.41
CA LEU A 99 -3.18 -4.60 3.17
C LEU A 99 -3.68 -4.83 4.59
N ASN A 100 -4.62 -5.77 4.76
CA ASN A 100 -5.11 -6.10 6.09
C ASN A 100 -3.99 -6.67 6.97
N SER A 101 -3.18 -7.55 6.41
CA SER A 101 -2.04 -8.13 7.13
C SER A 101 -1.01 -7.07 7.49
N LEU A 102 -0.72 -6.17 6.57
CA LEU A 102 0.24 -5.09 6.80
C LEU A 102 -0.27 -4.13 7.88
N LYS A 103 -1.54 -3.76 7.80
CA LYS A 103 -2.17 -2.90 8.79
C LYS A 103 -2.07 -3.50 10.19
N ASP A 104 -2.47 -4.77 10.32
CA ASP A 104 -2.46 -5.46 11.61
C ASP A 104 -1.04 -5.52 12.18
N TYR A 105 -0.06 -5.81 11.34
CA TYR A 105 1.33 -5.87 11.77
C TYR A 105 1.81 -4.51 12.29
N ILE A 106 1.57 -3.45 11.54
CA ILE A 106 2.02 -2.11 11.93
C ILE A 106 1.34 -1.67 13.23
N GLU A 107 0.04 -1.94 13.37
CA GLU A 107 -0.68 -1.60 14.59
C GLU A 107 -0.14 -2.35 15.81
N ARG A 108 0.33 -3.58 15.62
CA ARG A 108 0.92 -4.37 16.70
C ARG A 108 2.26 -3.83 17.19
N ILE A 109 3.07 -3.31 16.29
CA ILE A 109 4.43 -2.88 16.63
C ILE A 109 4.53 -1.42 17.04
N LYS A 110 3.45 -0.66 16.88
CA LYS A 110 3.43 0.75 17.28
C LYS A 110 3.06 0.97 18.73
#